data_d297f878034c47c6101a4c7b353b2a63
#
_entry.id   d297f878034c47c6101a4c7b353b2a63
#
_cell.length_a   1.000
_cell.length_b   1.000
_cell.length_c   1.000
_cell.angle_alpha   90.00
_cell.angle_beta   90.00
_cell.angle_gamma   90.00
#
_symmetry.space_group_name_H-M   'P 1'
#
loop_
_entity.id
_entity.type
_entity.pdbx_description
1 polymer ?
#
loop_
_entity_poly.entity_id
_entity_poly.type
_entity_poly.pdbx_seq_one_letter_code
_entity_poly.pdbx_strand_id
1 'polypeptide(L)'
;MMRNLIAIGAAMLMLFAAGWAQAGVCEIVNGSFEEDGTINDIVAQEPNGWDVNVPSGQFTGKTEASWSTDGSFSLFLSSQWFRAFVAGDAAIVSQGVFLDDVNEITFDLKLNTYTGLGWDPSKATAVVMIDDEIVWEPNSASSDIRGVYTSQSYAVEDKYRDEKPHKLSFGLRVNVDTENGFVEFYRVWWDSIECVIYCGGGGLLAGDFNRDCVVDANDLDQASDVWLLEVESDDKHNLFRDDDLAGYGTINFFDLAILADNWLHSSYKEQQEVSAVNSNGY
;
A
#
# COMPACT_ATOMS: atom_id res chain seq x y z
N MET A 1 55.11 -7.39 10.17
CA MET A 1 53.77 -7.41 10.85
C MET A 1 52.68 -6.53 10.19
N MET A 2 53.06 -5.46 9.47
CA MET A 2 52.04 -4.55 8.82
C MET A 2 51.35 -5.11 7.56
N ARG A 3 51.91 -6.06 6.87
CA ARG A 3 51.31 -6.57 5.61
C ARG A 3 50.08 -7.46 5.79
N ASN A 4 49.91 -8.10 6.94
CA ASN A 4 48.75 -8.97 7.21
C ASN A 4 47.52 -8.26 7.70
N LEU A 5 47.66 -7.03 8.23
CA LEU A 5 46.51 -6.20 8.67
C LEU A 5 45.73 -5.60 7.47
N ILE A 6 46.42 -5.32 6.35
CA ILE A 6 45.76 -4.77 5.14
C ILE A 6 44.94 -5.85 4.44
N ALA A 7 45.33 -7.11 4.49
CA ALA A 7 44.62 -8.21 3.85
C ALA A 7 43.30 -8.55 4.60
N ILE A 8 43.27 -8.41 5.92
CA ILE A 8 42.07 -8.64 6.74
C ILE A 8 41.05 -7.50 6.56
N GLY A 9 41.53 -6.25 6.44
CA GLY A 9 40.67 -5.09 6.16
C GLY A 9 40.00 -5.17 4.77
N ALA A 10 40.73 -5.63 3.75
CA ALA A 10 40.19 -5.77 2.41
C ALA A 10 39.20 -6.95 2.28
N ALA A 11 39.41 -8.03 3.04
CA ALA A 11 38.46 -9.16 3.08
C ALA A 11 37.15 -8.82 3.80
N MET A 12 37.22 -7.98 4.86
CA MET A 12 36.01 -7.48 5.53
C MET A 12 35.22 -6.49 4.68
N LEU A 13 35.91 -5.64 3.89
CA LEU A 13 35.23 -4.70 2.98
C LEU A 13 34.55 -5.41 1.80
N MET A 14 35.04 -6.59 1.38
CA MET A 14 34.43 -7.35 0.28
C MET A 14 33.22 -8.19 0.73
N LEU A 15 33.08 -8.49 2.01
CA LEU A 15 31.91 -9.16 2.58
C LEU A 15 30.67 -8.24 2.69
N PHE A 16 30.87 -6.92 2.71
CA PHE A 16 29.76 -5.95 2.68
C PHE A 16 29.29 -5.60 1.26
N ALA A 17 29.96 -6.07 0.20
CA ALA A 17 29.57 -5.86 -1.20
C ALA A 17 28.78 -7.04 -1.81
N ALA A 18 28.49 -8.10 -1.04
CA ALA A 18 27.47 -9.06 -1.42
C ALA A 18 26.14 -8.31 -1.24
N GLY A 19 25.62 -7.73 -2.34
CA GLY A 19 24.35 -7.06 -2.36
C GLY A 19 23.31 -7.96 -1.71
N TRP A 20 22.82 -7.57 -0.57
CA TRP A 20 21.62 -8.12 0.00
C TRP A 20 20.57 -7.82 -1.04
N ALA A 21 20.00 -8.82 -1.68
CA ALA A 21 18.74 -8.66 -2.35
C ALA A 21 17.76 -8.29 -1.22
N GLN A 22 17.53 -7.02 -1.06
CA GLN A 22 16.51 -6.51 -0.18
C GLN A 22 15.22 -7.10 -0.74
N ALA A 23 14.56 -7.98 0.01
CA ALA A 23 13.20 -8.37 -0.30
C ALA A 23 12.43 -7.06 -0.49
N GLY A 24 11.83 -6.88 -1.66
CA GLY A 24 11.17 -5.61 -1.97
C GLY A 24 10.01 -5.45 -0.98
N VAL A 25 10.12 -4.49 -0.09
CA VAL A 25 9.01 -4.11 0.77
C VAL A 25 7.95 -3.47 -0.12
N CYS A 26 6.68 -3.84 0.05
CA CYS A 26 5.60 -3.14 -0.62
C CYS A 26 5.51 -1.73 -0.06
N GLU A 27 5.94 -0.78 -0.85
CA GLU A 27 5.82 0.65 -0.54
C GLU A 27 4.83 1.27 -1.51
N ILE A 28 3.67 1.68 -1.01
CA ILE A 28 2.73 2.52 -1.75
C ILE A 28 3.17 3.97 -1.56
N VAL A 29 3.78 4.54 -2.57
CA VAL A 29 4.19 5.95 -2.54
C VAL A 29 2.94 6.82 -2.67
N ASN A 30 2.75 7.77 -1.73
CA ASN A 30 1.65 8.74 -1.75
C ASN A 30 0.26 8.10 -1.92
N GLY A 31 -0.03 7.03 -1.16
CA GLY A 31 -1.31 6.31 -1.22
C GLY A 31 -2.51 7.13 -0.73
N SER A 32 -2.27 8.17 0.07
CA SER A 32 -3.26 9.14 0.53
C SER A 32 -3.34 10.41 -0.34
N PHE A 33 -2.47 10.57 -1.37
CA PHE A 33 -2.41 11.72 -2.28
C PHE A 33 -2.15 13.07 -1.62
N GLU A 34 -1.57 13.07 -0.41
CA GLU A 34 -1.30 14.28 0.38
C GLU A 34 -0.09 15.06 -0.10
N GLU A 35 0.93 14.40 -0.66
CA GLU A 35 2.22 15.01 -0.99
C GLU A 35 2.12 16.11 -2.05
N ASP A 36 1.20 15.97 -2.99
CA ASP A 36 1.03 16.89 -4.11
C ASP A 36 0.02 18.00 -3.87
N GLY A 37 -0.82 17.86 -2.85
CA GLY A 37 -1.95 18.76 -2.62
C GLY A 37 -2.97 18.72 -3.77
N THR A 38 -3.47 19.89 -4.20
CA THR A 38 -4.44 19.97 -5.29
C THR A 38 -3.77 19.93 -6.67
N ILE A 39 -3.97 18.84 -7.41
CA ILE A 39 -3.66 18.74 -8.84
C ILE A 39 -4.96 18.84 -9.62
N ASN A 40 -5.10 19.87 -10.49
CA ASN A 40 -6.34 20.09 -11.26
C ASN A 40 -6.46 19.19 -12.51
N ASP A 41 -5.35 18.65 -12.99
CA ASP A 41 -5.28 17.75 -14.15
C ASP A 41 -4.08 16.81 -14.00
N ILE A 42 -4.33 15.55 -13.62
CA ILE A 42 -3.27 14.56 -13.40
C ILE A 42 -2.58 14.11 -14.70
N VAL A 43 -3.16 14.37 -15.88
CA VAL A 43 -2.49 14.11 -17.16
C VAL A 43 -1.39 15.15 -17.42
N ALA A 44 -1.60 16.38 -16.96
CA ALA A 44 -0.61 17.45 -17.08
C ALA A 44 0.46 17.41 -15.98
N GLN A 45 0.08 16.92 -14.80
CA GLN A 45 0.96 16.77 -13.64
C GLN A 45 0.58 15.47 -12.92
N GLU A 46 1.37 14.42 -13.09
CA GLU A 46 1.15 13.14 -12.43
C GLU A 46 1.34 13.27 -10.91
N PRO A 47 0.50 12.63 -10.10
CA PRO A 47 0.73 12.53 -8.65
C PRO A 47 2.04 11.82 -8.35
N ASN A 48 2.74 12.24 -7.31
CA ASN A 48 4.02 11.65 -6.94
C ASN A 48 3.91 10.12 -6.75
N GLY A 49 4.78 9.36 -7.42
CA GLY A 49 4.81 7.90 -7.36
C GLY A 49 3.77 7.19 -8.24
N TRP A 50 2.90 7.91 -8.96
CA TRP A 50 1.85 7.32 -9.78
C TRP A 50 2.01 7.62 -11.26
N ASP A 51 1.99 6.58 -12.08
CA ASP A 51 1.83 6.68 -13.53
C ASP A 51 0.36 6.89 -13.89
N VAL A 52 0.07 7.78 -14.84
CA VAL A 52 -1.29 8.17 -15.21
C VAL A 52 -1.65 7.73 -16.61
N ASN A 53 -2.72 6.96 -16.75
CA ASN A 53 -3.36 6.62 -18.03
C ASN A 53 -4.83 7.06 -18.00
N VAL A 54 -5.07 8.32 -18.31
CA VAL A 54 -6.42 8.92 -18.38
C VAL A 54 -6.67 9.41 -19.81
N PRO A 55 -7.45 8.65 -20.61
CA PRO A 55 -7.75 9.02 -22.00
C PRO A 55 -8.38 10.40 -22.09
N SER A 56 -7.66 11.32 -22.78
CA SER A 56 -8.07 12.72 -22.92
C SER A 56 -9.42 12.86 -23.60
N GLY A 57 -10.29 13.68 -23.02
CA GLY A 57 -11.63 13.98 -23.54
C GLY A 57 -12.69 12.92 -23.25
N GLN A 58 -12.32 11.72 -22.76
CA GLN A 58 -13.26 10.71 -22.27
C GLN A 58 -13.36 10.74 -20.76
N PHE A 59 -12.24 10.95 -20.08
CA PHE A 59 -12.15 11.02 -18.63
C PHE A 59 -11.47 12.29 -18.17
N THR A 60 -11.64 12.61 -16.88
CA THR A 60 -10.83 13.58 -16.13
C THR A 60 -10.32 12.95 -14.86
N GLY A 61 -9.13 13.39 -14.44
CA GLY A 61 -8.53 13.00 -13.17
C GLY A 61 -7.88 14.21 -12.51
N LYS A 62 -7.94 14.25 -11.17
CA LYS A 62 -7.32 15.28 -10.34
C LYS A 62 -7.11 14.75 -8.91
N THR A 63 -6.28 15.43 -8.12
CA THR A 63 -6.33 15.29 -6.67
C THR A 63 -7.14 16.43 -6.09
N GLU A 64 -8.03 16.17 -5.16
CA GLU A 64 -8.92 17.18 -4.62
C GLU A 64 -9.33 16.92 -3.16
N ALA A 65 -9.68 18.01 -2.46
CA ALA A 65 -10.09 17.99 -1.05
C ALA A 65 -11.60 17.85 -0.84
N SER A 66 -12.38 17.44 -1.85
CA SER A 66 -13.84 17.33 -1.72
C SER A 66 -14.29 16.11 -0.91
N TRP A 67 -13.42 15.13 -0.78
CA TRP A 67 -13.57 13.95 0.06
C TRP A 67 -12.20 13.32 0.29
N SER A 68 -11.94 12.89 1.50
CA SER A 68 -10.79 12.06 1.90
C SER A 68 -11.14 11.31 3.18
N THR A 69 -10.42 10.25 3.48
CA THR A 69 -10.51 9.49 4.73
C THR A 69 -9.21 9.56 5.51
N ASP A 70 -8.09 9.75 4.80
CA ASP A 70 -6.78 10.02 5.36
C ASP A 70 -6.29 11.39 4.87
N GLY A 71 -6.01 12.30 5.82
CA GLY A 71 -5.56 13.65 5.50
C GLY A 71 -6.62 14.55 4.87
N SER A 72 -6.27 15.23 3.78
CA SER A 72 -7.05 16.30 3.17
C SER A 72 -7.35 16.10 1.68
N PHE A 73 -6.65 15.21 1.00
CA PHE A 73 -6.76 15.01 -0.44
C PHE A 73 -7.08 13.57 -0.80
N SER A 74 -7.61 13.35 -1.98
CA SER A 74 -7.83 12.03 -2.58
C SER A 74 -7.72 12.11 -4.09
N LEU A 75 -7.49 10.97 -4.74
CA LEU A 75 -7.54 10.85 -6.19
C LEU A 75 -9.00 10.83 -6.65
N PHE A 76 -9.34 11.73 -7.54
CA PHE A 76 -10.65 11.80 -8.19
C PHE A 76 -10.54 11.44 -9.68
N LEU A 77 -11.38 10.48 -10.12
CA LEU A 77 -11.54 10.12 -11.53
C LEU A 77 -13.02 10.25 -11.92
N SER A 78 -13.27 10.76 -13.13
CA SER A 78 -14.65 10.94 -13.64
C SER A 78 -14.75 10.68 -15.13
N SER A 79 -15.81 9.97 -15.56
CA SER A 79 -16.19 9.95 -16.98
C SER A 79 -16.72 11.30 -17.44
N GLN A 80 -16.61 11.59 -18.73
CA GLN A 80 -17.13 12.82 -19.35
C GLN A 80 -18.51 12.62 -19.98
N TRP A 81 -19.31 13.68 -20.05
CA TRP A 81 -20.60 13.68 -20.74
C TRP A 81 -20.45 13.60 -22.25
N PHE A 82 -21.41 12.93 -22.89
CA PHE A 82 -21.57 12.93 -24.35
C PHE A 82 -20.30 12.54 -25.12
N ARG A 83 -19.49 11.67 -24.52
CA ARG A 83 -18.32 11.08 -25.18
C ARG A 83 -18.61 9.63 -25.55
N ALA A 84 -18.17 9.24 -26.73
CA ALA A 84 -18.22 7.83 -27.09
C ALA A 84 -17.22 7.05 -26.21
N PHE A 85 -17.68 5.90 -25.72
CA PHE A 85 -16.86 4.93 -25.00
C PHE A 85 -16.96 3.57 -25.67
N VAL A 86 -15.90 2.82 -25.55
CA VAL A 86 -15.86 1.38 -25.86
C VAL A 86 -15.78 0.62 -24.54
N ALA A 87 -16.46 -0.50 -24.45
CA ALA A 87 -16.36 -1.37 -23.26
C ALA A 87 -14.90 -1.74 -23.01
N GLY A 88 -14.45 -1.42 -21.80
CA GLY A 88 -13.05 -1.57 -21.41
C GLY A 88 -12.26 -0.24 -21.34
N ASP A 89 -12.78 0.86 -21.90
CA ASP A 89 -12.18 2.19 -21.71
C ASP A 89 -12.08 2.49 -20.21
N ALA A 90 -10.93 2.99 -19.75
CA ALA A 90 -10.71 3.27 -18.35
C ALA A 90 -9.79 4.46 -18.12
N ALA A 91 -10.03 5.17 -17.02
CA ALA A 91 -9.08 6.08 -16.40
C ALA A 91 -8.37 5.34 -15.28
N ILE A 92 -7.05 5.23 -15.34
CA ILE A 92 -6.24 4.40 -14.45
C ILE A 92 -5.07 5.24 -13.92
N VAL A 93 -4.75 5.06 -12.63
CA VAL A 93 -3.45 5.39 -12.06
C VAL A 93 -2.78 4.11 -11.60
N SER A 94 -1.46 4.02 -11.70
CA SER A 94 -0.74 2.81 -11.35
C SER A 94 0.66 3.09 -10.80
N GLN A 95 1.19 2.16 -10.01
CA GLN A 95 2.59 2.14 -9.61
C GLN A 95 3.11 0.71 -9.56
N GLY A 96 4.44 0.57 -9.67
CA GLY A 96 5.12 -0.71 -9.49
C GLY A 96 5.31 -1.02 -8.01
N VAL A 97 4.86 -2.17 -7.55
CA VAL A 97 4.96 -2.63 -6.15
C VAL A 97 5.47 -4.05 -6.08
N PHE A 98 6.19 -4.40 -5.02
CA PHE A 98 6.51 -5.78 -4.69
C PHE A 98 5.42 -6.34 -3.76
N LEU A 99 4.92 -7.54 -4.05
CA LEU A 99 3.79 -8.13 -3.32
C LEU A 99 4.16 -9.43 -2.59
N ASP A 100 5.44 -9.75 -2.48
CA ASP A 100 5.91 -11.04 -1.95
C ASP A 100 5.41 -11.35 -0.54
N ASP A 101 5.47 -10.37 0.35
CA ASP A 101 5.08 -10.49 1.75
C ASP A 101 3.73 -9.83 2.05
N VAL A 102 3.05 -9.29 1.04
CA VAL A 102 1.77 -8.60 1.22
C VAL A 102 0.63 -9.58 1.37
N ASN A 103 -0.13 -9.45 2.42
CA ASN A 103 -1.34 -10.23 2.66
C ASN A 103 -2.57 -9.58 2.03
N GLU A 104 -2.70 -8.28 2.19
CA GLU A 104 -3.83 -7.51 1.68
C GLU A 104 -3.36 -6.16 1.13
N ILE A 105 -4.09 -5.65 0.16
CA ILE A 105 -4.07 -4.25 -0.24
C ILE A 105 -5.35 -3.64 0.28
N THR A 106 -5.24 -2.63 1.14
CA THR A 106 -6.39 -1.90 1.68
C THR A 106 -6.56 -0.56 0.99
N PHE A 107 -7.77 -0.05 0.95
CA PHE A 107 -8.09 1.23 0.34
C PHE A 107 -9.48 1.71 0.75
N ASP A 108 -9.67 3.01 0.65
CA ASP A 108 -10.97 3.65 0.78
C ASP A 108 -11.44 4.19 -0.57
N LEU A 109 -12.74 4.15 -0.82
CA LEU A 109 -13.31 4.76 -2.01
C LEU A 109 -14.69 5.37 -1.77
N LYS A 110 -15.02 6.34 -2.62
CA LYS A 110 -16.35 6.92 -2.70
C LYS A 110 -16.85 6.86 -4.13
N LEU A 111 -18.07 6.40 -4.31
CA LEU A 111 -18.76 6.32 -5.59
C LEU A 111 -19.92 7.30 -5.61
N ASN A 112 -20.01 8.12 -6.66
CA ASN A 112 -21.13 9.03 -6.83
C ASN A 112 -21.39 9.31 -8.32
N THR A 113 -22.57 9.88 -8.61
CA THR A 113 -22.93 10.40 -9.92
C THR A 113 -23.22 11.91 -9.82
N TYR A 114 -23.07 12.63 -10.92
CA TYR A 114 -23.20 14.10 -10.88
C TYR A 114 -24.61 14.57 -10.56
N THR A 115 -25.62 13.99 -11.24
CA THR A 115 -27.02 14.43 -11.06
C THR A 115 -27.70 13.76 -9.89
N GLY A 116 -27.05 12.80 -9.23
CA GLY A 116 -27.64 12.02 -8.14
C GLY A 116 -28.56 10.89 -8.64
N LEU A 117 -28.59 10.62 -9.94
CA LEU A 117 -29.16 9.39 -10.48
C LEU A 117 -28.33 8.20 -9.98
N GLY A 118 -28.93 7.00 -9.88
CA GLY A 118 -28.25 5.81 -9.40
C GLY A 118 -26.97 5.48 -10.19
N TRP A 119 -25.97 4.93 -9.52
CA TRP A 119 -24.81 4.34 -10.19
C TRP A 119 -25.15 2.95 -10.69
N ASP A 120 -25.19 2.81 -12.00
CA ASP A 120 -25.40 1.52 -12.66
C ASP A 120 -24.06 0.81 -12.91
N PRO A 121 -23.71 -0.22 -12.13
CA PRO A 121 -22.44 -0.93 -12.25
C PRO A 121 -22.29 -1.67 -13.59
N SER A 122 -23.40 -1.94 -14.29
CA SER A 122 -23.32 -2.52 -15.62
C SER A 122 -22.75 -1.57 -16.67
N LYS A 123 -22.75 -0.26 -16.40
CA LYS A 123 -22.25 0.77 -17.30
C LYS A 123 -20.85 1.23 -16.97
N ALA A 124 -20.54 1.39 -15.68
CA ALA A 124 -19.21 1.77 -15.22
C ALA A 124 -18.94 1.22 -13.82
N THR A 125 -17.72 0.88 -13.52
CA THR A 125 -17.31 0.37 -12.21
C THR A 125 -15.96 0.93 -11.78
N ALA A 126 -15.75 1.04 -10.47
CA ALA A 126 -14.43 1.22 -9.90
C ALA A 126 -13.67 -0.12 -9.96
N VAL A 127 -12.38 -0.09 -10.24
CA VAL A 127 -11.58 -1.32 -10.35
C VAL A 127 -10.24 -1.18 -9.65
N VAL A 128 -9.80 -2.24 -9.00
CA VAL A 128 -8.40 -2.47 -8.64
C VAL A 128 -7.86 -3.57 -9.54
N MET A 129 -6.66 -3.36 -10.08
CA MET A 129 -6.03 -4.32 -10.98
C MET A 129 -4.59 -4.58 -10.55
N ILE A 130 -4.13 -5.81 -10.80
CA ILE A 130 -2.71 -6.19 -10.74
C ILE A 130 -2.36 -6.75 -12.11
N ASP A 131 -1.30 -6.19 -12.74
CA ASP A 131 -0.83 -6.58 -14.09
C ASP A 131 -1.96 -6.60 -15.14
N ASP A 132 -2.82 -5.58 -15.09
CA ASP A 132 -4.00 -5.42 -15.96
C ASP A 132 -5.13 -6.45 -15.74
N GLU A 133 -5.01 -7.37 -14.77
CA GLU A 133 -6.08 -8.25 -14.32
C GLU A 133 -6.91 -7.56 -13.24
N ILE A 134 -8.25 -7.53 -13.40
CA ILE A 134 -9.15 -6.99 -12.36
C ILE A 134 -9.19 -7.96 -11.20
N VAL A 135 -8.71 -7.51 -10.03
CA VAL A 135 -8.67 -8.30 -8.79
C VAL A 135 -9.75 -7.89 -7.80
N TRP A 136 -10.29 -6.67 -7.94
CA TRP A 136 -11.37 -6.20 -7.09
C TRP A 136 -12.28 -5.22 -7.84
N GLU A 137 -13.58 -5.33 -7.60
CA GLU A 137 -14.60 -4.35 -7.99
C GLU A 137 -15.74 -4.34 -6.95
N PRO A 138 -16.49 -3.25 -6.79
CA PRO A 138 -17.62 -3.19 -5.87
C PRO A 138 -18.65 -4.29 -6.19
N ASN A 139 -19.24 -4.88 -5.16
CA ASN A 139 -20.27 -5.89 -5.34
C ASN A 139 -21.47 -5.32 -6.13
N SER A 140 -21.67 -5.81 -7.34
CA SER A 140 -22.68 -5.35 -8.29
C SER A 140 -24.08 -5.93 -8.08
N ALA A 141 -24.35 -6.59 -6.95
CA ALA A 141 -25.69 -7.15 -6.65
C ALA A 141 -26.77 -6.05 -6.49
N SER A 142 -26.37 -4.80 -6.26
CA SER A 142 -27.24 -3.63 -6.20
C SER A 142 -27.32 -2.94 -7.56
N SER A 143 -28.48 -2.44 -7.94
CA SER A 143 -28.64 -1.58 -9.13
C SER A 143 -28.11 -0.15 -8.91
N ASP A 144 -27.77 0.21 -7.70
CA ASP A 144 -27.18 1.49 -7.31
C ASP A 144 -26.10 1.24 -6.25
N ILE A 145 -24.84 1.44 -6.62
CA ILE A 145 -23.67 1.23 -5.76
C ILE A 145 -23.07 2.54 -5.27
N ARG A 146 -23.81 3.65 -5.32
CA ARG A 146 -23.31 4.90 -4.74
C ARG A 146 -23.08 4.75 -3.23
N GLY A 147 -22.00 5.29 -2.75
CA GLY A 147 -21.69 5.27 -1.33
C GLY A 147 -20.26 5.61 -1.02
N VAL A 148 -19.96 5.57 0.27
CA VAL A 148 -18.62 5.60 0.83
C VAL A 148 -18.30 4.20 1.32
N TYR A 149 -17.19 3.68 0.91
CA TYR A 149 -16.68 2.37 1.26
C TYR A 149 -15.31 2.56 1.89
N THR A 150 -15.23 2.38 3.19
CA THR A 150 -13.99 2.45 3.97
C THR A 150 -13.46 1.06 4.26
N SER A 151 -12.14 0.97 4.46
CA SER A 151 -11.45 -0.28 4.82
C SER A 151 -11.81 -1.45 3.88
N GLN A 152 -11.88 -1.15 2.58
CA GLN A 152 -11.99 -2.21 1.59
C GLN A 152 -10.65 -2.90 1.48
N SER A 153 -10.65 -4.19 1.21
CA SER A 153 -9.42 -4.94 1.04
C SER A 153 -9.50 -5.95 -0.11
N TYR A 154 -8.34 -6.24 -0.65
CA TYR A 154 -8.10 -7.36 -1.55
C TYR A 154 -7.00 -8.25 -0.98
N ALA A 155 -7.32 -9.51 -0.68
CA ALA A 155 -6.33 -10.50 -0.26
C ALA A 155 -5.43 -10.88 -1.45
N VAL A 156 -4.13 -10.64 -1.32
CA VAL A 156 -3.16 -10.88 -2.41
C VAL A 156 -3.00 -12.38 -2.65
N GLU A 157 -3.26 -12.80 -3.89
CA GLU A 157 -3.12 -14.20 -4.29
C GLU A 157 -1.65 -14.61 -4.45
N ASP A 158 -1.33 -15.88 -4.19
CA ASP A 158 0.04 -16.42 -4.27
C ASP A 158 0.71 -16.24 -5.64
N LYS A 159 -0.07 -16.13 -6.72
CA LYS A 159 0.45 -15.89 -8.07
C LYS A 159 1.18 -14.56 -8.24
N TYR A 160 0.94 -13.59 -7.34
CA TYR A 160 1.59 -12.27 -7.34
C TYR A 160 2.76 -12.19 -6.36
N ARG A 161 3.12 -13.30 -5.69
CA ARG A 161 4.21 -13.41 -4.73
C ARG A 161 5.41 -14.11 -5.38
N ASP A 162 5.96 -13.52 -6.43
CA ASP A 162 6.96 -14.15 -7.30
C ASP A 162 8.29 -13.36 -7.38
N GLU A 163 8.58 -12.55 -6.37
CA GLU A 163 9.80 -11.73 -6.23
C GLU A 163 10.01 -10.74 -7.39
N LYS A 164 8.92 -10.33 -8.06
CA LYS A 164 8.94 -9.33 -9.13
C LYS A 164 8.04 -8.15 -8.81
N PRO A 165 8.35 -6.98 -9.38
CA PRO A 165 7.42 -5.85 -9.29
C PRO A 165 6.19 -6.12 -10.13
N HIS A 166 5.02 -5.90 -9.55
CA HIS A 166 3.72 -5.94 -10.18
C HIS A 166 3.17 -4.54 -10.38
N LYS A 167 2.38 -4.33 -11.43
CA LYS A 167 1.69 -3.06 -11.67
C LYS A 167 0.37 -3.05 -10.91
N LEU A 168 0.33 -2.39 -9.75
CA LEU A 168 -0.90 -2.14 -9.00
C LEU A 168 -1.60 -0.91 -9.56
N SER A 169 -2.89 -1.02 -9.84
CA SER A 169 -3.66 0.03 -10.51
C SER A 169 -5.02 0.25 -9.86
N PHE A 170 -5.46 1.51 -9.82
CA PHE A 170 -6.77 1.95 -9.35
C PHE A 170 -7.45 2.77 -10.46
N GLY A 171 -8.74 2.53 -10.68
CA GLY A 171 -9.38 3.19 -11.80
C GLY A 171 -10.90 3.25 -11.80
N LEU A 172 -11.38 3.93 -12.85
CA LEU A 172 -12.78 3.97 -13.27
C LEU A 172 -12.86 3.38 -14.67
N ARG A 173 -13.57 2.26 -14.82
CA ARG A 173 -13.73 1.52 -16.07
C ARG A 173 -15.16 1.62 -16.59
N VAL A 174 -15.30 1.75 -17.91
CA VAL A 174 -16.58 1.67 -18.62
C VAL A 174 -16.82 0.24 -19.11
N ASN A 175 -18.02 -0.25 -18.91
CA ASN A 175 -18.38 -1.66 -19.16
C ASN A 175 -19.23 -1.86 -20.43
N VAL A 176 -19.66 -0.77 -21.10
CA VAL A 176 -20.55 -0.82 -22.27
C VAL A 176 -20.09 0.14 -23.36
N ASP A 177 -20.36 -0.23 -24.61
CA ASP A 177 -20.20 0.69 -25.74
C ASP A 177 -21.27 1.78 -25.70
N THR A 178 -20.86 3.03 -25.90
CA THR A 178 -21.80 4.16 -26.04
C THR A 178 -21.39 5.06 -27.19
N GLU A 179 -22.29 5.32 -28.13
CA GLU A 179 -22.02 6.27 -29.24
C GLU A 179 -22.12 7.73 -28.80
N ASN A 180 -23.03 8.03 -27.89
CA ASN A 180 -23.35 9.38 -27.43
C ASN A 180 -22.95 9.62 -25.96
N GLY A 181 -22.21 8.71 -25.34
CA GLY A 181 -21.79 8.76 -23.96
C GLY A 181 -22.93 8.55 -22.95
N PHE A 182 -22.58 8.80 -21.70
CA PHE A 182 -23.54 8.71 -20.60
C PHE A 182 -24.30 10.02 -20.43
N VAL A 183 -25.53 9.93 -19.94
CA VAL A 183 -26.30 11.08 -19.44
C VAL A 183 -25.89 11.46 -18.01
N GLU A 184 -24.98 10.72 -17.42
CA GLU A 184 -24.50 10.87 -16.05
C GLU A 184 -22.98 10.78 -16.01
N PHE A 185 -22.32 11.58 -15.15
CA PHE A 185 -20.91 11.36 -14.83
C PHE A 185 -20.82 10.27 -13.76
N TYR A 186 -20.02 9.25 -14.02
CA TYR A 186 -19.55 8.30 -13.01
C TYR A 186 -18.28 8.86 -12.37
N ARG A 187 -18.24 8.89 -11.05
CA ARG A 187 -17.18 9.54 -10.27
C ARG A 187 -16.70 8.62 -9.18
N VAL A 188 -15.39 8.40 -9.13
CA VAL A 188 -14.74 7.67 -8.05
C VAL A 188 -13.68 8.55 -7.39
N TRP A 189 -13.60 8.44 -6.07
CA TRP A 189 -12.50 8.96 -5.27
C TRP A 189 -11.81 7.76 -4.64
N TRP A 190 -10.49 7.74 -4.68
CA TRP A 190 -9.64 6.74 -4.05
C TRP A 190 -8.76 7.41 -3.02
N ASP A 191 -8.54 6.73 -1.88
CA ASP A 191 -7.78 7.26 -0.75
C ASP A 191 -7.26 6.14 0.14
N SER A 192 -6.29 6.43 1.02
CA SER A 192 -5.78 5.50 2.04
C SER A 192 -5.38 4.14 1.46
N ILE A 193 -4.60 4.16 0.35
CA ILE A 193 -4.14 2.95 -0.31
C ILE A 193 -2.89 2.46 0.39
N GLU A 194 -2.94 1.24 0.95
CA GLU A 194 -1.85 0.67 1.73
C GLU A 194 -1.65 -0.81 1.43
N CYS A 195 -0.42 -1.28 1.58
CA CYS A 195 -0.11 -2.70 1.68
C CYS A 195 -0.16 -3.14 3.14
N VAL A 196 -0.86 -4.22 3.40
CA VAL A 196 -0.93 -4.81 4.75
C VAL A 196 -0.19 -6.14 4.76
N ILE A 197 0.77 -6.26 5.66
CA ILE A 197 1.55 -7.46 5.90
C ILE A 197 1.11 -8.03 7.25
N TYR A 198 0.60 -9.24 7.24
CA TYR A 198 0.30 -9.96 8.49
C TYR A 198 1.48 -10.85 8.86
N CYS A 199 2.23 -10.43 9.84
CA CYS A 199 3.30 -11.24 10.40
C CYS A 199 2.69 -12.45 11.10
N GLY A 200 2.59 -13.59 10.45
CA GLY A 200 2.17 -14.89 10.98
C GLY A 200 1.34 -14.94 12.27
N GLY A 201 0.81 -16.06 12.68
CA GLY A 201 -0.11 -16.15 13.85
C GLY A 201 0.47 -15.78 15.22
N GLY A 202 1.70 -15.25 15.29
CA GLY A 202 2.34 -14.73 16.49
C GLY A 202 2.20 -13.22 16.71
N GLY A 203 1.60 -12.49 15.76
CA GLY A 203 1.56 -11.03 15.78
C GLY A 203 2.88 -10.39 15.34
N LEU A 204 2.95 -9.06 15.44
CA LEU A 204 4.17 -8.30 15.18
C LEU A 204 5.26 -8.71 16.18
N LEU A 205 6.48 -8.92 15.71
CA LEU A 205 7.63 -9.13 16.59
C LEU A 205 7.92 -7.81 17.32
N ALA A 206 8.25 -7.90 18.60
CA ALA A 206 8.67 -6.72 19.34
C ALA A 206 9.97 -6.16 18.74
N GLY A 207 9.93 -4.92 18.26
CA GLY A 207 11.02 -4.30 17.54
C GLY A 207 10.88 -4.27 16.00
N ASP A 208 9.85 -4.90 15.45
CA ASP A 208 9.47 -4.78 14.04
C ASP A 208 8.64 -3.49 13.85
N PHE A 209 9.33 -2.37 13.71
CA PHE A 209 8.73 -1.04 13.67
C PHE A 209 8.19 -0.68 12.29
N ASN A 210 8.80 -1.20 11.24
CA ASN A 210 8.34 -1.02 9.86
C ASN A 210 7.25 -2.01 9.45
N ARG A 211 7.00 -3.04 10.30
CA ARG A 211 5.99 -4.09 10.11
C ARG A 211 6.23 -4.97 8.89
N ASP A 212 7.48 -5.21 8.55
CA ASP A 212 7.87 -6.11 7.45
C ASP A 212 8.06 -7.57 7.90
N CYS A 213 7.73 -7.88 9.16
CA CYS A 213 7.84 -9.18 9.80
C CYS A 213 9.28 -9.66 10.07
N VAL A 214 10.25 -8.78 9.96
CA VAL A 214 11.66 -9.04 10.26
C VAL A 214 12.18 -7.93 11.16
N VAL A 215 12.84 -8.27 12.24
CA VAL A 215 13.53 -7.27 13.08
C VAL A 215 14.96 -7.11 12.57
N ASP A 216 15.25 -5.99 11.88
CA ASP A 216 16.54 -5.75 11.24
C ASP A 216 17.04 -4.29 11.34
N ALA A 217 17.97 -3.92 10.46
CA ALA A 217 18.57 -2.59 10.46
C ALA A 217 17.59 -1.47 10.11
N ASN A 218 16.51 -1.76 9.39
CA ASN A 218 15.49 -0.77 9.03
C ASN A 218 14.69 -0.37 10.27
N ASP A 219 14.44 -1.32 11.18
CA ASP A 219 13.78 -1.06 12.46
C ASP A 219 14.67 -0.25 13.39
N LEU A 220 15.97 -0.57 13.41
CA LEU A 220 16.95 0.19 14.18
C LEU A 220 17.03 1.63 13.69
N ASP A 221 16.93 1.89 12.39
CA ASP A 221 16.91 3.23 11.82
C ASP A 221 15.69 4.02 12.33
N GLN A 222 14.49 3.41 12.28
CA GLN A 222 13.28 4.02 12.83
C GLN A 222 13.38 4.26 14.36
N ALA A 223 13.94 3.30 15.11
CA ALA A 223 14.17 3.49 16.54
C ALA A 223 15.12 4.68 16.83
N SER A 224 16.11 4.91 15.96
CA SER A 224 17.09 5.98 16.12
C SER A 224 16.48 7.38 16.02
N ASP A 225 15.44 7.54 15.22
CA ASP A 225 14.75 8.82 15.02
C ASP A 225 13.99 9.28 16.28
N VAL A 226 13.59 8.35 17.11
CA VAL A 226 12.85 8.61 18.36
C VAL A 226 13.71 8.38 19.62
N TRP A 227 15.01 8.15 19.45
CA TRP A 227 15.93 7.83 20.56
C TRP A 227 15.96 8.91 21.63
N LEU A 228 15.76 8.50 22.89
CA LEU A 228 15.67 9.38 24.07
C LEU A 228 14.50 10.39 24.01
N LEU A 229 13.57 10.23 23.12
CA LEU A 229 12.33 11.01 23.15
C LEU A 229 11.36 10.42 24.18
N GLU A 230 10.61 11.31 24.82
CA GLU A 230 9.45 10.96 25.60
C GLU A 230 8.27 10.75 24.63
N VAL A 231 7.65 9.58 24.67
CA VAL A 231 6.57 9.16 23.79
C VAL A 231 5.37 8.73 24.60
N GLU A 232 4.19 8.64 23.97
CA GLU A 232 3.00 8.07 24.62
C GLU A 232 3.23 6.59 24.94
N SER A 233 2.57 6.07 25.99
CA SER A 233 2.78 4.70 26.48
C SER A 233 2.42 3.62 25.46
N ASP A 234 1.56 3.93 24.49
CA ASP A 234 1.15 3.07 23.40
C ASP A 234 1.98 3.26 22.11
N ASP A 235 2.98 4.16 22.13
CA ASP A 235 3.89 4.30 21.00
C ASP A 235 4.57 2.97 20.67
N LYS A 236 4.61 2.65 19.39
CA LYS A 236 5.17 1.39 18.88
C LYS A 236 6.64 1.15 19.24
N HIS A 237 7.41 2.22 19.47
CA HIS A 237 8.83 2.15 19.83
C HIS A 237 9.05 1.97 21.33
N ASN A 238 8.04 2.21 22.19
CA ASN A 238 8.12 1.99 23.63
C ASN A 238 7.91 0.49 23.96
N LEU A 239 8.89 -0.33 23.67
CA LEU A 239 8.81 -1.79 23.82
C LEU A 239 8.88 -2.23 25.27
N PHE A 240 9.67 -1.54 26.08
CA PHE A 240 9.86 -1.88 27.50
C PHE A 240 8.68 -1.42 28.37
N ARG A 241 7.86 -0.48 27.88
CA ARG A 241 6.70 0.08 28.59
C ARG A 241 7.04 0.56 30.00
N ASP A 242 8.09 1.39 30.08
CA ASP A 242 8.53 2.04 31.31
C ASP A 242 7.71 3.31 31.63
N ASP A 243 6.40 3.22 31.34
CA ASP A 243 5.45 4.33 31.47
C ASP A 243 5.52 4.96 32.87
N ASP A 244 5.54 6.25 32.91
CA ASP A 244 5.30 7.00 34.11
C ASP A 244 3.78 7.01 34.45
N LEU A 245 3.41 7.64 35.60
CA LEU A 245 2.01 7.75 36.01
C LEU A 245 1.17 8.66 35.09
N ALA A 246 1.79 9.36 34.15
CA ALA A 246 1.15 10.19 33.15
C ALA A 246 0.92 9.46 31.83
N GLY A 247 1.42 8.22 31.68
CA GLY A 247 1.26 7.41 30.48
C GLY A 247 2.28 7.73 29.38
N TYR A 248 3.46 8.22 29.75
CA TYR A 248 4.58 8.46 28.85
C TYR A 248 5.73 7.51 29.19
N GLY A 249 6.47 7.12 28.17
CA GLY A 249 7.71 6.34 28.30
C GLY A 249 8.85 7.02 27.55
N THR A 250 10.06 6.55 27.74
CA THR A 250 11.25 7.05 27.06
C THR A 250 11.90 5.96 26.26
N ILE A 251 12.08 6.16 24.96
CA ILE A 251 12.79 5.21 24.10
C ILE A 251 14.27 5.19 24.50
N ASN A 252 14.73 4.07 24.99
CA ASN A 252 16.05 3.94 25.60
C ASN A 252 16.70 2.55 25.42
N PHE A 253 17.74 2.24 26.17
CA PHE A 253 18.47 0.99 26.04
C PHE A 253 17.66 -0.27 26.38
N PHE A 254 16.57 -0.16 27.14
CA PHE A 254 15.70 -1.31 27.42
C PHE A 254 14.88 -1.68 26.15
N ASP A 255 14.39 -0.69 25.40
CA ASP A 255 13.70 -0.91 24.13
C ASP A 255 14.67 -1.50 23.10
N LEU A 256 15.89 -0.94 23.03
CA LEU A 256 16.93 -1.50 22.16
C LEU A 256 17.30 -2.94 22.54
N ALA A 257 17.27 -3.29 23.81
CA ALA A 257 17.53 -4.68 24.23
C ALA A 257 16.45 -5.65 23.73
N ILE A 258 15.18 -5.23 23.76
CA ILE A 258 14.06 -6.02 23.21
C ILE A 258 14.18 -6.16 21.70
N LEU A 259 14.50 -5.08 20.98
CA LEU A 259 14.77 -5.13 19.55
C LEU A 259 15.94 -6.07 19.24
N ALA A 260 17.05 -5.97 20.00
CA ALA A 260 18.21 -6.84 19.80
C ALA A 260 17.93 -8.33 20.11
N ASP A 261 17.05 -8.62 21.06
CA ASP A 261 16.64 -10.00 21.40
C ASP A 261 15.86 -10.65 20.25
N ASN A 262 15.15 -9.86 19.48
CA ASN A 262 14.40 -10.30 18.29
C ASN A 262 15.18 -10.12 16.97
N TRP A 263 16.46 -9.70 17.02
CA TRP A 263 17.26 -9.37 15.85
C TRP A 263 17.36 -10.53 14.85
N LEU A 264 17.04 -10.26 13.60
CA LEU A 264 16.95 -11.23 12.51
C LEU A 264 15.91 -12.34 12.73
N HIS A 265 15.05 -12.22 13.75
CA HIS A 265 13.88 -13.06 13.83
C HIS A 265 12.87 -12.63 12.76
N SER A 266 12.26 -13.62 12.11
CA SER A 266 11.17 -13.42 11.17
C SER A 266 10.00 -14.30 11.59
N SER A 267 8.88 -13.68 11.89
CA SER A 267 7.65 -14.42 12.21
C SER A 267 7.12 -15.21 11.00
N TYR A 268 7.55 -14.86 9.80
CA TYR A 268 7.13 -15.50 8.56
C TYR A 268 7.81 -16.87 8.34
N LYS A 269 9.09 -17.01 8.68
CA LYS A 269 9.85 -18.26 8.47
C LYS A 269 9.45 -19.39 9.41
N GLU A 270 9.09 -19.10 10.64
CA GLU A 270 8.68 -20.14 11.60
C GLU A 270 7.41 -20.89 11.18
N GLN A 271 6.46 -20.25 10.48
CA GLN A 271 5.25 -20.93 10.02
C GLN A 271 5.47 -21.86 8.83
N GLN A 272 6.42 -21.58 7.96
CA GLN A 272 6.73 -22.49 6.84
C GLN A 272 7.35 -23.78 7.35
N GLU A 273 8.22 -23.72 8.37
CA GLU A 273 8.82 -24.91 8.97
C GLU A 273 7.79 -25.77 9.70
N VAL A 274 6.86 -25.17 10.45
CA VAL A 274 5.77 -25.89 11.13
C VAL A 274 4.79 -26.51 10.13
N SER A 275 4.48 -25.83 9.04
CA SER A 275 3.62 -26.36 7.97
C SER A 275 4.28 -27.54 7.23
N ALA A 276 5.58 -27.45 6.96
CA ALA A 276 6.33 -28.51 6.27
C ALA A 276 6.48 -29.78 7.15
N VAL A 277 6.61 -29.62 8.46
CA VAL A 277 6.68 -30.76 9.40
C VAL A 277 5.32 -31.45 9.51
N ASN A 278 4.21 -30.71 9.50
CA ASN A 278 2.87 -31.29 9.59
C ASN A 278 2.38 -31.95 8.28
N SER A 279 2.90 -31.55 7.13
CA SER A 279 2.53 -32.13 5.83
C SER A 279 3.21 -33.47 5.54
N ASN A 280 4.27 -33.82 6.27
CA ASN A 280 5.02 -35.09 6.11
C ASN A 280 4.61 -36.18 7.14
N GLY A 281 3.55 -35.96 7.89
CA GLY A 281 3.14 -36.81 9.02
C GLY A 281 1.87 -37.63 8.86
N TYR A 282 1.39 -37.91 7.62
CA TYR A 282 0.29 -38.84 7.38
C TYR A 282 0.54 -39.71 6.15
#